data_208c63f64ba1b57262db22b9725c8369
#
_entry.id   208c63f64ba1b57262db22b9725c8369
#
_cell.length_a   1.000
_cell.length_b   1.000
_cell.length_c   1.000
_cell.angle_alpha   90.00
_cell.angle_beta   90.00
_cell.angle_gamma   90.00
#
_symmetry.space_group_name_H-M   'P 1'
#
loop_
_entity.id
_entity.type
_entity.pdbx_description
1 polymer ?
#
loop_
_entity_poly.entity_id
_entity_poly.type
_entity_poly.pdbx_seq_one_letter_code
_entity_poly.pdbx_strand_id
1 'polypeptide(L)'
;MAFALYRLPYEDHATLIRQTEGEPAEYLSCAELNGRRGFVVAPFQISEKQPVLLIRPDEVEKVVVDSGQWTVDSCDYIASGNSSVESNQNCPLSTVNYQLYTYSIDFANFHSQLDSGVFRKIVLARCVDEETSDAIPPLQLFHRACTLYPRMFIALVNTEKSGCWLTATPEILLEGKTEAWRTIALAGTMKLEGDQLNGEGETLRWSTKNIQEQRIVATYITECLEQFTGDFHEEGPRTVRAANLVHLRSDFTFSLPDSQHLGDLLHVLHPTPAVCGLPKREAFEFIIHNEHTPRRYYSGFMGMLDPEEETHLYVSLRCMNIKGNHYHLYAGGGLLKDSQEEQEWQETEAKLETMRRIL
;
A
#
# COMPACT_ATOMS: atom_id res chain seq x y z
N MET A 1 3.97 -12.36 -19.69
CA MET A 1 4.87 -12.86 -18.62
C MET A 1 4.62 -12.05 -17.36
N ALA A 2 4.37 -12.70 -16.25
CA ALA A 2 4.17 -12.06 -14.96
C ALA A 2 5.49 -11.96 -14.20
N PHE A 3 5.75 -10.83 -13.55
CA PHE A 3 6.92 -10.65 -12.72
C PHE A 3 6.65 -9.74 -11.52
N ALA A 4 7.48 -9.88 -10.49
CA ALA A 4 7.60 -8.98 -9.37
C ALA A 4 9.08 -8.71 -9.10
N LEU A 5 9.43 -7.44 -9.00
CA LEU A 5 10.76 -6.97 -8.59
C LEU A 5 10.58 -6.20 -7.28
N TYR A 6 11.23 -6.63 -6.20
CA TYR A 6 11.07 -5.96 -4.91
C TYR A 6 12.38 -5.83 -4.15
N ARG A 7 12.47 -4.79 -3.32
CA ARG A 7 13.58 -4.53 -2.40
C ARG A 7 13.02 -4.32 -0.98
N LEU A 8 13.51 -5.09 -0.03
CA LEU A 8 13.19 -4.94 1.38
C LEU A 8 13.84 -3.65 1.97
N PRO A 9 13.27 -3.08 3.04
CA PRO A 9 13.86 -1.91 3.69
C PRO A 9 15.33 -2.15 4.08
N TYR A 10 16.18 -1.17 3.76
CA TYR A 10 17.62 -1.15 4.04
C TYR A 10 18.48 -2.15 3.24
N GLU A 11 17.89 -2.97 2.39
CA GLU A 11 18.65 -3.88 1.53
C GLU A 11 19.32 -3.13 0.37
N ASP A 12 20.49 -3.57 -0.02
CA ASP A 12 21.26 -3.05 -1.17
C ASP A 12 20.99 -3.84 -2.46
N HIS A 13 20.20 -4.91 -2.36
CA HIS A 13 19.78 -5.72 -3.48
C HIS A 13 18.26 -5.83 -3.56
N ALA A 14 17.76 -6.05 -4.76
CA ALA A 14 16.37 -6.38 -5.05
C ALA A 14 16.26 -7.85 -5.46
N THR A 15 15.09 -8.42 -5.25
CA THR A 15 14.75 -9.76 -5.70
C THR A 15 13.77 -9.67 -6.87
N LEU A 16 14.14 -10.27 -7.99
CA LEU A 16 13.29 -10.41 -9.17
C LEU A 16 12.72 -11.82 -9.19
N ILE A 17 11.40 -11.90 -9.25
CA ILE A 17 10.63 -13.14 -9.41
C ILE A 17 9.98 -13.12 -10.78
N ARG A 18 10.12 -14.19 -11.55
CA ARG A 18 9.44 -14.38 -12.83
C ARG A 18 8.61 -15.66 -12.80
N GLN A 19 7.40 -15.56 -13.29
CA GLN A 19 6.61 -16.72 -13.67
C GLN A 19 6.77 -16.92 -15.16
N THR A 20 7.40 -18.04 -15.55
CA THR A 20 7.79 -18.32 -16.94
C THR A 20 6.70 -19.02 -17.72
N GLU A 21 5.83 -19.77 -17.04
CA GLU A 21 4.75 -20.55 -17.67
C GLU A 21 3.39 -20.23 -17.04
N GLY A 22 2.38 -20.04 -17.88
CA GLY A 22 1.00 -19.76 -17.48
C GLY A 22 0.82 -18.37 -16.88
N GLU A 23 -0.40 -18.11 -16.41
CA GLU A 23 -0.76 -16.86 -15.72
C GLU A 23 -0.72 -17.07 -14.19
N PRO A 24 -0.55 -15.97 -13.41
CA PRO A 24 -0.66 -16.04 -11.96
C PRO A 24 -1.97 -16.68 -11.52
N ALA A 25 -1.90 -17.49 -10.47
CA ALA A 25 -3.10 -18.07 -9.88
C ALA A 25 -4.00 -16.96 -9.30
N GLU A 26 -5.31 -17.09 -9.52
CA GLU A 26 -6.33 -16.14 -9.07
C GLU A 26 -7.11 -16.74 -7.90
N TYR A 27 -7.31 -15.94 -6.83
CA TYR A 27 -8.08 -16.31 -5.65
C TYR A 27 -9.11 -15.24 -5.31
N LEU A 28 -10.27 -15.68 -4.82
CA LEU A 28 -11.37 -14.79 -4.43
C LEU A 28 -11.43 -14.51 -2.92
N SER A 29 -10.47 -15.06 -2.17
CA SER A 29 -10.31 -14.81 -0.74
C SER A 29 -8.84 -14.91 -0.34
N CYS A 30 -8.41 -14.10 0.64
CA CYS A 30 -7.08 -14.26 1.24
C CYS A 30 -6.92 -15.62 1.93
N ALA A 31 -7.99 -16.22 2.46
CA ALA A 31 -7.94 -17.54 3.09
C ALA A 31 -7.46 -18.65 2.13
N GLU A 32 -7.67 -18.50 0.83
CA GLU A 32 -7.19 -19.45 -0.19
C GLU A 32 -5.65 -19.43 -0.36
N LEU A 33 -4.97 -18.47 0.26
CA LEU A 33 -3.51 -18.39 0.33
C LEU A 33 -2.90 -19.34 1.37
N ASN A 34 -3.72 -20.05 2.17
CA ASN A 34 -3.23 -21.05 3.12
C ASN A 34 -2.32 -22.08 2.44
N GLY A 35 -1.12 -22.28 2.98
CA GLY A 35 -0.13 -23.21 2.46
C GLY A 35 0.41 -22.85 1.06
N ARG A 36 0.15 -21.64 0.57
CA ARG A 36 0.65 -21.19 -0.75
C ARG A 36 1.99 -20.48 -0.62
N ARG A 37 2.77 -20.55 -1.71
CA ARG A 37 4.06 -19.89 -1.84
C ARG A 37 4.12 -19.10 -3.14
N GLY A 38 4.55 -17.84 -3.08
CA GLY A 38 4.72 -16.98 -4.24
C GLY A 38 4.64 -15.51 -3.90
N PHE A 39 4.78 -14.64 -4.90
CA PHE A 39 4.58 -13.21 -4.71
C PHE A 39 3.10 -12.87 -4.86
N VAL A 40 2.51 -12.38 -3.78
CA VAL A 40 1.09 -12.02 -3.69
C VAL A 40 0.87 -10.58 -4.17
N VAL A 41 -0.21 -10.35 -4.92
CA VAL A 41 -0.73 -9.03 -5.28
C VAL A 41 -2.22 -9.02 -4.99
N ALA A 42 -2.62 -8.42 -3.88
CA ALA A 42 -4.00 -8.38 -3.42
C ALA A 42 -4.60 -6.99 -3.61
N PRO A 43 -5.81 -6.85 -4.18
CA PRO A 43 -6.52 -5.59 -4.28
C PRO A 43 -7.16 -5.19 -2.95
N PHE A 44 -7.63 -3.93 -2.84
CA PHE A 44 -8.47 -3.49 -1.73
C PHE A 44 -9.79 -4.26 -1.68
N GLN A 45 -10.47 -4.36 -2.82
CA GLN A 45 -11.70 -5.13 -3.00
C GLN A 45 -11.42 -6.35 -3.86
N ILE A 46 -11.49 -7.53 -3.26
CA ILE A 46 -11.32 -8.81 -3.97
C ILE A 46 -12.61 -9.13 -4.73
N SER A 47 -12.48 -9.44 -6.02
CA SER A 47 -13.59 -9.80 -6.90
C SER A 47 -13.07 -10.59 -8.11
N GLU A 48 -13.96 -11.18 -8.91
CA GLU A 48 -13.59 -11.86 -10.17
C GLU A 48 -12.84 -10.96 -11.16
N LYS A 49 -13.14 -9.63 -11.14
CA LYS A 49 -12.44 -8.65 -11.98
C LYS A 49 -11.08 -8.27 -11.41
N GLN A 50 -10.93 -8.33 -10.10
CA GLN A 50 -9.72 -7.98 -9.35
C GLN A 50 -9.48 -9.04 -8.26
N PRO A 51 -9.02 -10.24 -8.63
CA PRO A 51 -8.70 -11.29 -7.69
C PRO A 51 -7.39 -11.01 -6.94
N VAL A 52 -7.12 -11.76 -5.91
CA VAL A 52 -5.78 -11.90 -5.36
C VAL A 52 -4.96 -12.71 -6.36
N LEU A 53 -3.83 -12.17 -6.79
CA LEU A 53 -2.91 -12.82 -7.71
C LEU A 53 -1.74 -13.42 -6.95
N LEU A 54 -1.33 -14.63 -7.32
CA LEU A 54 -0.14 -15.29 -6.81
C LEU A 54 0.81 -15.60 -7.96
N ILE A 55 1.90 -14.85 -8.06
CA ILE A 55 2.97 -15.05 -9.05
C ILE A 55 3.89 -16.15 -8.53
N ARG A 56 3.96 -17.24 -9.27
CA ARG A 56 4.81 -18.39 -8.93
C ARG A 56 6.30 -18.03 -9.13
N PRO A 57 7.18 -18.34 -8.16
CA PRO A 57 8.60 -18.04 -8.27
C PRO A 57 9.33 -19.13 -9.08
N ASP A 58 9.09 -19.19 -10.40
CA ASP A 58 9.74 -20.16 -11.30
C ASP A 58 11.23 -19.80 -11.47
N GLU A 59 11.53 -18.51 -11.57
CA GLU A 59 12.88 -17.96 -11.55
C GLU A 59 12.99 -16.89 -10.47
N VAL A 60 14.07 -16.96 -9.67
CA VAL A 60 14.38 -15.98 -8.61
C VAL A 60 15.79 -15.50 -8.79
N GLU A 61 15.97 -14.20 -8.95
CA GLU A 61 17.28 -13.57 -9.16
C GLU A 61 17.47 -12.42 -8.16
N LYS A 62 18.66 -12.34 -7.55
CA LYS A 62 19.08 -11.18 -6.74
C LYS A 62 19.86 -10.20 -7.59
N VAL A 63 19.46 -8.93 -7.58
CA VAL A 63 20.01 -7.87 -8.41
C VAL A 63 20.48 -6.73 -7.51
N VAL A 64 21.73 -6.27 -7.68
CA VAL A 64 22.28 -5.15 -6.89
C VAL A 64 21.65 -3.83 -7.33
N VAL A 65 21.13 -3.04 -6.41
CA VAL A 65 20.42 -1.78 -6.71
C VAL A 65 21.37 -0.67 -7.17
N ASP A 66 22.63 -0.67 -6.75
CA ASP A 66 23.58 0.45 -6.90
C ASP A 66 24.45 0.40 -8.17
N SER A 67 24.30 -0.61 -9.03
CA SER A 67 25.26 -0.88 -10.11
C SER A 67 25.15 0.03 -11.33
N GLY A 68 24.24 1.00 -11.39
CA GLY A 68 24.10 1.95 -12.53
C GLY A 68 23.97 1.32 -13.93
N GLN A 69 24.10 0.02 -14.03
CA GLN A 69 23.98 -0.80 -15.22
C GLN A 69 22.98 -1.93 -14.97
N TRP A 70 21.70 -1.60 -15.05
CA TRP A 70 20.65 -2.61 -15.10
C TRP A 70 20.55 -3.14 -16.54
N THR A 71 21.44 -4.02 -16.91
CA THR A 71 21.28 -4.85 -18.10
C THR A 71 20.51 -6.11 -17.69
N VAL A 72 19.22 -5.96 -17.48
CA VAL A 72 18.33 -7.14 -17.53
C VAL A 72 18.02 -7.32 -19.01
N ASP A 73 18.68 -8.24 -19.68
CA ASP A 73 18.54 -8.58 -21.11
C ASP A 73 17.11 -8.98 -21.53
N SER A 74 16.16 -8.93 -20.59
CA SER A 74 14.74 -9.27 -20.78
C SER A 74 13.77 -8.09 -20.58
N CYS A 75 14.25 -6.85 -20.43
CA CYS A 75 13.38 -5.70 -20.18
C CYS A 75 12.77 -5.06 -21.43
N ASP A 76 13.19 -5.46 -22.62
CA ASP A 76 12.56 -5.01 -23.88
C ASP A 76 11.08 -5.42 -24.01
N TYR A 77 10.61 -6.38 -23.19
CA TYR A 77 9.22 -6.82 -23.17
C TYR A 77 8.27 -5.92 -22.37
N ILE A 78 8.77 -5.03 -21.52
CA ILE A 78 7.94 -4.14 -20.69
C ILE A 78 7.45 -2.92 -21.48
N ALA A 79 8.10 -2.60 -22.61
CA ALA A 79 7.79 -1.43 -23.45
C ALA A 79 6.61 -1.63 -24.43
N SER A 80 6.09 -2.85 -24.63
CA SER A 80 5.13 -3.15 -25.71
C SER A 80 3.72 -3.51 -25.25
N GLY A 81 3.21 -2.90 -24.20
CA GLY A 81 1.81 -3.00 -23.80
C GLY A 81 0.93 -2.04 -24.63
N ASN A 82 0.66 -2.36 -25.91
CA ASN A 82 -0.38 -1.64 -26.68
C ASN A 82 -1.77 -2.03 -26.18
N SER A 83 -2.38 -1.19 -25.36
CA SER A 83 -3.83 -1.19 -25.19
C SER A 83 -4.37 0.16 -25.67
N SER A 84 -5.19 0.10 -26.72
CA SER A 84 -5.98 1.22 -27.24
C SER A 84 -6.88 1.79 -26.14
N VAL A 85 -6.60 3.00 -25.72
CA VAL A 85 -7.41 3.74 -24.76
C VAL A 85 -8.41 4.59 -25.54
N GLU A 86 -9.70 4.34 -25.34
CA GLU A 86 -10.74 5.34 -25.71
C GLU A 86 -10.59 6.54 -24.78
N SER A 87 -10.14 7.65 -25.35
CA SER A 87 -10.07 8.94 -24.68
C SER A 87 -11.46 9.58 -24.62
N ASN A 88 -12.06 9.61 -23.43
CA ASN A 88 -13.18 10.52 -23.16
C ASN A 88 -12.62 11.92 -22.87
N GLN A 89 -12.46 12.71 -23.93
CA GLN A 89 -12.21 14.16 -23.82
C GLN A 89 -13.54 14.87 -23.62
N ASN A 90 -13.69 15.55 -22.47
CA ASN A 90 -14.27 16.89 -22.29
C ASN A 90 -14.60 17.15 -20.83
N CYS A 91 -13.66 17.75 -20.09
CA CYS A 91 -13.99 18.46 -18.88
C CYS A 91 -13.40 19.88 -18.94
N PRO A 92 -14.23 20.96 -18.93
CA PRO A 92 -13.77 22.33 -19.09
C PRO A 92 -13.20 22.98 -17.82
N LEU A 93 -13.13 22.26 -16.70
CA LEU A 93 -12.48 22.68 -15.46
C LEU A 93 -11.03 22.19 -15.47
N SER A 94 -10.10 23.00 -14.94
CA SER A 94 -8.73 22.53 -14.75
C SER A 94 -8.77 21.21 -13.94
N THR A 95 -7.90 20.28 -14.26
CA THR A 95 -7.88 18.94 -13.64
C THR A 95 -7.81 19.02 -12.10
N VAL A 96 -7.08 20.01 -11.58
CA VAL A 96 -6.96 20.27 -10.13
C VAL A 96 -8.29 20.69 -9.49
N ASN A 97 -9.03 21.59 -10.15
CA ASN A 97 -10.33 22.05 -9.63
C ASN A 97 -11.38 20.93 -9.62
N TYR A 98 -11.36 20.05 -10.62
CA TYR A 98 -12.23 18.89 -10.67
C TYR A 98 -11.90 17.88 -9.58
N GLN A 99 -10.64 17.59 -9.34
CA GLN A 99 -10.19 16.69 -8.27
C GLN A 99 -10.56 17.21 -6.88
N LEU A 100 -10.35 18.51 -6.62
CA LEU A 100 -10.74 19.14 -5.37
C LEU A 100 -12.26 19.07 -5.16
N TYR A 101 -13.04 19.38 -6.20
CA TYR A 101 -14.50 19.32 -6.12
C TYR A 101 -15.02 17.92 -5.82
N THR A 102 -14.48 16.90 -6.48
CA THR A 102 -14.86 15.51 -6.25
C THR A 102 -14.47 15.06 -4.83
N TYR A 103 -13.27 15.43 -4.37
CA TYR A 103 -12.80 15.16 -3.01
C TYR A 103 -13.69 15.81 -1.95
N SER A 104 -14.11 17.06 -2.16
CA SER A 104 -15.02 17.78 -1.24
C SER A 104 -16.36 17.08 -1.08
N ILE A 105 -16.91 16.55 -2.18
CA ILE A 105 -18.17 15.76 -2.14
C ILE A 105 -17.95 14.48 -1.33
N ASP A 106 -16.89 13.74 -1.61
CA ASP A 106 -16.58 12.51 -0.89
C ASP A 106 -16.31 12.79 0.58
N PHE A 107 -15.52 13.84 0.89
CA PHE A 107 -15.25 14.24 2.26
C PHE A 107 -16.54 14.56 3.02
N ALA A 108 -17.43 15.38 2.47
CA ALA A 108 -18.69 15.73 3.11
C ALA A 108 -19.58 14.48 3.38
N ASN A 109 -19.62 13.56 2.41
CA ASN A 109 -20.38 12.31 2.54
C ASN A 109 -19.79 11.41 3.66
N PHE A 110 -18.48 11.18 3.64
CA PHE A 110 -17.77 10.36 4.62
C PHE A 110 -17.83 10.97 6.03
N HIS A 111 -17.62 12.30 6.13
CA HIS A 111 -17.62 13.02 7.39
C HIS A 111 -19.01 13.01 8.05
N SER A 112 -20.09 13.10 7.27
CA SER A 112 -21.46 13.01 7.79
C SER A 112 -21.74 11.70 8.54
N GLN A 113 -21.10 10.60 8.12
CA GLN A 113 -21.23 9.30 8.79
C GLN A 113 -20.44 9.24 10.11
N LEU A 114 -19.33 9.97 10.19
CA LEU A 114 -18.56 10.15 11.43
C LEU A 114 -19.34 11.01 12.44
N ASP A 115 -19.97 12.10 11.97
CA ASP A 115 -20.79 12.99 12.81
C ASP A 115 -21.99 12.27 13.39
N SER A 116 -22.65 11.43 12.59
CA SER A 116 -23.79 10.61 13.01
C SER A 116 -23.39 9.40 13.88
N GLY A 117 -22.09 9.15 14.04
CA GLY A 117 -21.55 8.06 14.87
C GLY A 117 -21.67 6.67 14.22
N VAL A 118 -21.93 6.57 12.91
CA VAL A 118 -21.95 5.30 12.16
C VAL A 118 -20.56 4.71 12.13
N PHE A 119 -19.54 5.55 11.87
CA PHE A 119 -18.15 5.15 11.89
C PHE A 119 -17.37 5.83 13.03
N ARG A 120 -16.43 5.09 13.61
CA ARG A 120 -15.43 5.63 14.55
C ARG A 120 -14.24 6.23 13.79
N LYS A 121 -13.93 5.65 12.64
CA LYS A 121 -12.89 6.04 11.67
C LYS A 121 -13.29 5.53 10.30
N ILE A 122 -12.99 6.29 9.26
CA ILE A 122 -13.08 5.82 7.87
C ILE A 122 -11.95 6.47 7.05
N VAL A 123 -11.42 5.75 6.07
CA VAL A 123 -10.36 6.27 5.20
C VAL A 123 -10.95 6.73 3.89
N LEU A 124 -10.68 7.98 3.52
CA LEU A 124 -11.02 8.53 2.21
C LEU A 124 -9.77 8.55 1.33
N ALA A 125 -9.88 8.01 0.12
CA ALA A 125 -8.79 7.97 -0.85
C ALA A 125 -9.14 8.76 -2.12
N ARG A 126 -8.10 9.14 -2.85
CA ARG A 126 -8.20 9.75 -4.18
C ARG A 126 -7.08 9.30 -5.10
N CYS A 127 -7.29 9.47 -6.39
CA CYS A 127 -6.31 9.22 -7.43
C CYS A 127 -6.02 10.51 -8.20
N VAL A 128 -4.76 10.70 -8.55
CA VAL A 128 -4.31 11.79 -9.42
C VAL A 128 -3.67 11.17 -10.66
N ASP A 129 -4.01 11.68 -11.82
CA ASP A 129 -3.40 11.30 -13.08
C ASP A 129 -2.29 12.31 -13.41
N GLU A 130 -1.05 11.82 -13.49
CA GLU A 130 0.12 12.59 -13.90
C GLU A 130 0.58 12.08 -15.26
N GLU A 131 1.00 13.00 -16.12
CA GLU A 131 1.48 12.69 -17.47
C GLU A 131 2.86 13.30 -17.70
N THR A 132 3.76 12.53 -18.30
CA THR A 132 5.07 13.00 -18.74
C THR A 132 5.13 13.09 -20.27
N SER A 133 6.05 13.90 -20.81
CA SER A 133 6.24 14.03 -22.28
C SER A 133 6.53 12.69 -22.95
N ASP A 134 7.33 11.86 -22.28
CA ASP A 134 7.71 10.53 -22.73
C ASP A 134 7.50 9.50 -21.63
N ALA A 135 7.21 8.26 -22.00
CA ALA A 135 7.09 7.17 -21.04
C ALA A 135 8.44 6.89 -20.34
N ILE A 136 8.44 6.93 -19.02
CA ILE A 136 9.62 6.57 -18.23
C ILE A 136 9.60 5.05 -18.03
N PRO A 137 10.67 4.32 -18.36
CA PRO A 137 10.73 2.89 -18.15
C PRO A 137 10.43 2.52 -16.69
N PRO A 138 9.50 1.58 -16.40
CA PRO A 138 9.13 1.20 -15.04
C PRO A 138 10.30 0.79 -14.14
N LEU A 139 11.32 0.15 -14.71
CA LEU A 139 12.56 -0.19 -14.00
C LEU A 139 13.35 1.03 -13.55
N GLN A 140 13.36 2.10 -14.35
CA GLN A 140 14.01 3.36 -13.97
C GLN A 140 13.26 4.01 -12.79
N LEU A 141 11.91 3.95 -12.78
CA LEU A 141 11.10 4.42 -11.67
C LEU A 141 11.35 3.59 -10.40
N PHE A 142 11.44 2.27 -10.53
CA PHE A 142 11.80 1.39 -9.42
C PHE A 142 13.19 1.75 -8.83
N HIS A 143 14.20 1.94 -9.68
CA HIS A 143 15.55 2.32 -9.25
C HIS A 143 15.54 3.68 -8.52
N ARG A 144 14.85 4.70 -9.09
CA ARG A 144 14.70 6.01 -8.44
C ARG A 144 14.05 5.87 -7.06
N ALA A 145 12.98 5.04 -6.95
CA ALA A 145 12.31 4.77 -5.69
C ALA A 145 13.23 4.09 -4.67
N CYS A 146 14.02 3.11 -5.07
CA CYS A 146 15.01 2.46 -4.20
C CYS A 146 16.05 3.44 -3.66
N THR A 147 16.55 4.33 -4.51
CA THR A 147 17.55 5.35 -4.14
C THR A 147 16.95 6.39 -3.18
N LEU A 148 15.75 6.90 -3.49
CA LEU A 148 15.11 7.95 -2.68
C LEU A 148 14.56 7.44 -1.35
N TYR A 149 14.14 6.17 -1.28
CA TYR A 149 13.41 5.62 -0.14
C TYR A 149 14.05 4.35 0.43
N PRO A 150 15.29 4.42 0.95
CA PRO A 150 16.01 3.22 1.45
C PRO A 150 15.29 2.52 2.62
N ARG A 151 14.41 3.24 3.35
CA ARG A 151 13.68 2.72 4.52
C ARG A 151 12.34 2.08 4.19
N MET A 152 11.95 2.06 2.92
CA MET A 152 10.64 1.54 2.49
C MET A 152 10.78 0.21 1.74
N PHE A 153 9.75 -0.59 1.80
CA PHE A 153 9.55 -1.67 0.85
C PHE A 153 9.20 -1.07 -0.51
N ILE A 154 9.96 -1.44 -1.54
CA ILE A 154 9.72 -1.01 -2.93
C ILE A 154 9.38 -2.25 -3.75
N ALA A 155 8.29 -2.19 -4.50
CA ALA A 155 7.93 -3.28 -5.41
C ALA A 155 7.39 -2.76 -6.74
N LEU A 156 7.87 -3.34 -7.82
CA LEU A 156 7.37 -3.18 -9.18
C LEU A 156 6.78 -4.51 -9.62
N VAL A 157 5.50 -4.52 -9.96
CA VAL A 157 4.78 -5.73 -10.37
C VAL A 157 4.14 -5.49 -11.72
N ASN A 158 4.18 -6.51 -12.57
CA ASN A 158 3.45 -6.48 -13.83
C ASN A 158 2.81 -7.84 -14.11
N THR A 159 1.50 -7.85 -14.31
CA THR A 159 0.74 -9.01 -14.79
C THR A 159 -0.29 -8.54 -15.82
N GLU A 160 -0.80 -9.41 -16.64
CA GLU A 160 -1.87 -9.09 -17.58
C GLU A 160 -3.12 -8.57 -16.83
N LYS A 161 -3.47 -9.21 -15.72
CA LYS A 161 -4.66 -8.88 -14.92
C LYS A 161 -4.53 -7.60 -14.13
N SER A 162 -3.42 -7.37 -13.43
CA SER A 162 -3.22 -6.17 -12.61
C SER A 162 -2.79 -4.95 -13.42
N GLY A 163 -2.09 -5.16 -14.52
CA GLY A 163 -1.25 -4.14 -15.15
C GLY A 163 0.02 -3.87 -14.34
N CYS A 164 0.73 -2.79 -14.68
CA CYS A 164 1.99 -2.41 -14.06
C CYS A 164 1.75 -1.52 -12.84
N TRP A 165 2.30 -1.91 -11.68
CA TRP A 165 2.20 -1.18 -10.41
C TRP A 165 3.55 -0.99 -9.77
N LEU A 166 3.81 0.23 -9.27
CA LEU A 166 4.94 0.54 -8.42
C LEU A 166 4.46 1.02 -7.06
N THR A 167 5.01 0.46 -5.98
CA THR A 167 4.71 0.86 -4.60
C THR A 167 5.98 1.18 -3.83
N ALA A 168 5.90 2.14 -2.90
CA ALA A 168 6.95 2.50 -1.94
C ALA A 168 6.31 2.68 -0.56
N THR A 169 6.25 1.62 0.24
CA THR A 169 5.46 1.59 1.48
C THR A 169 6.28 1.26 2.72
N PRO A 170 6.04 1.93 3.85
CA PRO A 170 6.63 1.59 5.14
C PRO A 170 5.79 0.59 5.95
N GLU A 171 4.57 0.24 5.48
CA GLU A 171 3.57 -0.46 6.30
C GLU A 171 3.61 -1.97 6.09
N ILE A 172 4.11 -2.68 7.10
CA ILE A 172 4.12 -4.15 7.16
C ILE A 172 2.70 -4.62 7.48
N LEU A 173 2.13 -5.48 6.62
CA LEU A 173 0.90 -6.21 6.93
C LEU A 173 1.20 -7.48 7.72
N LEU A 174 2.16 -8.26 7.25
CA LEU A 174 2.61 -9.50 7.89
C LEU A 174 4.04 -9.81 7.45
N GLU A 175 4.91 -10.04 8.41
CA GLU A 175 6.30 -10.42 8.14
C GLU A 175 6.77 -11.44 9.17
N GLY A 176 7.58 -12.39 8.74
CA GLY A 176 8.15 -13.37 9.65
C GLY A 176 8.43 -14.71 9.01
N LYS A 177 8.85 -15.64 9.85
CA LYS A 177 9.11 -17.05 9.51
C LYS A 177 8.93 -17.96 10.70
N THR A 178 8.60 -19.22 10.44
CA THR A 178 8.51 -20.30 11.44
C THR A 178 7.58 -19.92 12.58
N GLU A 179 8.12 -19.53 13.73
CA GLU A 179 7.35 -19.15 14.92
C GLU A 179 7.41 -17.65 15.24
N ALA A 180 8.24 -16.89 14.53
CA ALA A 180 8.47 -15.48 14.79
C ALA A 180 7.78 -14.60 13.73
N TRP A 181 6.64 -14.04 14.07
CA TRP A 181 5.82 -13.19 13.19
C TRP A 181 5.71 -11.79 13.73
N ARG A 182 5.51 -10.84 12.83
CA ARG A 182 5.19 -9.46 13.21
C ARG A 182 4.22 -8.78 12.22
N THR A 183 3.44 -7.87 12.77
CA THR A 183 2.64 -6.88 12.05
C THR A 183 2.79 -5.54 12.73
N ILE A 184 2.31 -4.46 12.09
CA ILE A 184 2.41 -3.12 12.67
C ILE A 184 1.08 -2.39 12.60
N ALA A 185 0.82 -1.54 13.61
CA ALA A 185 -0.16 -0.47 13.53
C ALA A 185 0.56 0.82 13.14
N LEU A 186 0.33 1.31 11.93
CA LEU A 186 0.92 2.56 11.41
C LEU A 186 -0.21 3.54 11.07
N ALA A 187 -0.41 4.56 11.91
CA ALA A 187 -1.46 5.56 11.70
C ALA A 187 -1.09 6.87 12.39
N GLY A 188 -1.83 7.94 12.05
CA GLY A 188 -1.43 9.29 12.40
C GLY A 188 -0.27 9.75 11.52
N THR A 189 -0.44 10.91 10.88
CA THR A 189 0.55 11.45 9.94
C THR A 189 0.87 12.89 10.30
N MET A 190 2.15 13.26 10.20
CA MET A 190 2.60 14.64 10.30
C MET A 190 3.69 14.91 9.27
N LYS A 191 3.60 16.05 8.60
CA LYS A 191 4.62 16.50 7.66
C LYS A 191 5.78 17.15 8.43
N LEU A 192 7.01 16.81 8.06
CA LEU A 192 8.20 17.47 8.57
C LEU A 192 8.50 18.72 7.74
N GLU A 193 8.79 19.85 8.41
CA GLU A 193 9.10 21.12 7.77
C GLU A 193 10.35 21.77 8.39
N GLY A 194 11.11 22.51 7.57
CA GLY A 194 12.29 23.25 8.01
C GLY A 194 13.33 22.38 8.72
N ASP A 195 13.78 22.80 9.90
CA ASP A 195 14.83 22.12 10.68
C ASP A 195 14.42 20.71 11.15
N GLN A 196 13.11 20.40 11.20
CA GLN A 196 12.62 19.07 11.54
C GLN A 196 13.04 17.99 10.52
N LEU A 197 13.32 18.40 9.28
CA LEU A 197 13.83 17.49 8.23
C LEU A 197 15.19 16.90 8.55
N ASN A 198 15.99 17.59 9.39
CA ASN A 198 17.35 17.19 9.76
C ASN A 198 17.41 16.43 11.11
N GLY A 199 16.28 16.37 11.86
CA GLY A 199 16.18 15.67 13.14
C GLY A 199 15.56 14.28 13.02
N GLU A 200 15.71 13.46 14.06
CA GLU A 200 15.09 12.11 14.13
C GLU A 200 13.63 12.12 14.63
N GLY A 201 13.03 13.30 14.85
CA GLY A 201 11.61 13.46 15.20
C GLY A 201 11.27 13.29 16.68
N GLU A 202 12.25 13.16 17.57
CA GLU A 202 12.05 12.89 19.01
C GLU A 202 11.32 14.01 19.77
N THR A 203 11.26 15.23 19.23
CA THR A 203 10.62 16.40 19.86
C THR A 203 9.24 16.74 19.33
N LEU A 204 8.68 15.90 18.44
CA LEU A 204 7.38 16.16 17.82
C LEU A 204 6.23 15.95 18.81
N ARG A 205 5.30 16.91 18.85
CA ARG A 205 4.06 16.80 19.63
C ARG A 205 2.92 16.32 18.73
N TRP A 206 2.43 15.13 19.03
CA TRP A 206 1.30 14.54 18.34
C TRP A 206 -0.03 15.14 18.81
N SER A 207 -0.94 15.38 17.87
CA SER A 207 -2.31 15.79 18.19
C SER A 207 -3.08 14.64 18.84
N THR A 208 -4.12 14.96 19.61
CA THR A 208 -5.03 13.95 20.17
C THR A 208 -5.67 13.10 19.07
N LYS A 209 -6.01 13.71 17.92
CA LYS A 209 -6.53 13.01 16.73
C LYS A 209 -5.57 11.90 16.26
N ASN A 210 -4.29 12.24 16.07
CA ASN A 210 -3.31 11.27 15.57
C ASN A 210 -3.08 10.11 16.55
N ILE A 211 -3.03 10.42 17.86
CA ILE A 211 -2.91 9.40 18.91
C ILE A 211 -4.15 8.48 18.91
N GLN A 212 -5.34 9.06 18.82
CA GLN A 212 -6.59 8.30 18.76
C GLN A 212 -6.66 7.41 17.51
N GLU A 213 -6.27 7.95 16.35
CA GLU A 213 -6.22 7.22 15.09
C GLU A 213 -5.31 5.98 15.20
N GLN A 214 -4.11 6.15 15.74
CA GLN A 214 -3.16 5.06 15.94
C GLN A 214 -3.70 4.01 16.92
N ARG A 215 -4.31 4.43 18.05
CA ARG A 215 -4.90 3.48 19.01
C ARG A 215 -6.05 2.67 18.45
N ILE A 216 -6.86 3.26 17.56
CA ILE A 216 -7.94 2.53 16.87
C ILE A 216 -7.35 1.38 16.04
N VAL A 217 -6.26 1.63 15.29
CA VAL A 217 -5.61 0.60 14.47
C VAL A 217 -4.95 -0.47 15.35
N ALA A 218 -4.23 -0.05 16.40
CA ALA A 218 -3.55 -0.98 17.31
C ALA A 218 -4.54 -1.92 18.02
N THR A 219 -5.64 -1.37 18.54
CA THR A 219 -6.70 -2.18 19.19
C THR A 219 -7.29 -3.21 18.22
N TYR A 220 -7.56 -2.81 16.97
CA TYR A 220 -8.06 -3.75 15.96
C TYR A 220 -7.08 -4.89 15.68
N ILE A 221 -5.78 -4.59 15.56
CA ILE A 221 -4.75 -5.63 15.34
C ILE A 221 -4.71 -6.58 16.54
N THR A 222 -4.79 -6.07 17.77
CA THR A 222 -4.91 -6.90 18.98
C THR A 222 -6.08 -7.86 18.86
N GLU A 223 -7.29 -7.36 18.57
CA GLU A 223 -8.51 -8.15 18.42
C GLU A 223 -8.41 -9.21 17.31
N CYS A 224 -7.65 -8.90 16.22
CA CYS A 224 -7.36 -9.89 15.18
C CYS A 224 -6.42 -10.99 15.67
N LEU A 225 -5.31 -10.62 16.31
CA LEU A 225 -4.30 -11.58 16.78
C LEU A 225 -4.85 -12.52 17.85
N GLU A 226 -5.69 -12.04 18.76
CA GLU A 226 -6.36 -12.84 19.81
C GLU A 226 -7.17 -14.02 19.25
N GLN A 227 -7.58 -13.98 17.98
CA GLN A 227 -8.28 -15.09 17.32
C GLN A 227 -7.35 -16.23 16.91
N PHE A 228 -6.04 -15.98 16.82
CA PHE A 228 -5.04 -16.94 16.31
C PHE A 228 -4.03 -17.37 17.38
N THR A 229 -3.72 -16.47 18.32
CA THR A 229 -2.70 -16.72 19.35
C THR A 229 -2.96 -15.89 20.60
N GLY A 230 -2.61 -16.46 21.76
CA GLY A 230 -2.52 -15.71 23.02
C GLY A 230 -1.11 -15.19 23.32
N ASP A 231 -0.13 -15.55 22.48
CA ASP A 231 1.28 -15.19 22.66
C ASP A 231 1.66 -14.08 21.67
N PHE A 232 1.36 -12.83 22.04
CA PHE A 232 1.77 -11.65 21.30
C PHE A 232 2.16 -10.51 22.25
N HIS A 233 3.00 -9.62 21.74
CA HIS A 233 3.47 -8.45 22.46
C HIS A 233 3.33 -7.19 21.59
N GLU A 234 2.75 -6.11 22.14
CA GLU A 234 2.69 -4.76 21.52
C GLU A 234 3.81 -3.90 22.12
N GLU A 235 4.65 -3.31 21.26
CA GLU A 235 5.62 -2.30 21.63
C GLU A 235 5.30 -0.98 20.92
N GLY A 236 5.20 0.11 21.68
CA GLY A 236 4.91 1.46 21.14
C GLY A 236 3.70 2.09 21.81
N PRO A 237 3.11 3.16 21.19
CA PRO A 237 3.51 3.74 19.92
C PRO A 237 4.78 4.60 20.00
N ARG A 238 5.55 4.62 18.92
CA ARG A 238 6.69 5.51 18.73
C ARG A 238 6.61 6.27 17.40
N THR A 239 7.31 7.39 17.31
CA THR A 239 7.43 8.14 16.04
C THR A 239 8.39 7.45 15.11
N VAL A 240 7.96 7.21 13.85
CA VAL A 240 8.80 6.67 12.79
C VAL A 240 8.73 7.56 11.56
N ARG A 241 9.86 7.70 10.86
CA ARG A 241 9.96 8.51 9.65
C ARG A 241 9.76 7.67 8.39
N ALA A 242 8.95 8.18 7.47
CA ALA A 242 8.75 7.64 6.13
C ALA A 242 8.82 8.79 5.11
N ALA A 243 9.94 8.93 4.40
CA ALA A 243 10.27 10.05 3.52
C ALA A 243 10.24 11.41 4.26
N ASN A 244 9.37 12.33 3.83
CA ASN A 244 9.13 13.64 4.45
C ASN A 244 8.00 13.64 5.49
N LEU A 245 7.47 12.47 5.81
CA LEU A 245 6.39 12.28 6.77
C LEU A 245 6.89 11.49 7.98
N VAL A 246 6.21 11.70 9.11
CA VAL A 246 6.33 10.85 10.31
C VAL A 246 4.97 10.26 10.66
N HIS A 247 5.02 9.07 11.25
CA HIS A 247 3.84 8.32 11.67
C HIS A 247 4.02 7.81 13.09
N LEU A 248 2.91 7.55 13.78
CA LEU A 248 2.90 6.76 15.00
C LEU A 248 2.85 5.27 14.63
N ARG A 249 3.73 4.49 15.23
CA ARG A 249 3.87 3.05 14.97
C ARG A 249 3.90 2.25 16.28
N SER A 250 3.04 1.24 16.38
CA SER A 250 3.21 0.11 17.31
C SER A 250 3.63 -1.14 16.53
N ASP A 251 4.56 -1.88 17.08
CA ASP A 251 4.99 -3.18 16.57
C ASP A 251 4.30 -4.28 17.36
N PHE A 252 3.78 -5.27 16.68
CA PHE A 252 3.22 -6.49 17.25
C PHE A 252 4.09 -7.66 16.85
N THR A 253 4.69 -8.31 17.82
CA THR A 253 5.43 -9.56 17.65
C THR A 253 4.61 -10.71 18.25
N PHE A 254 4.54 -11.84 17.57
CA PHE A 254 3.72 -12.97 17.97
C PHE A 254 4.25 -14.29 17.42
N SER A 255 3.83 -15.39 18.02
CA SER A 255 4.05 -16.75 17.52
C SER A 255 2.74 -17.35 17.01
N LEU A 256 2.84 -18.12 15.93
CA LEU A 256 1.74 -18.91 15.39
C LEU A 256 2.07 -20.40 15.57
N PRO A 257 1.11 -21.21 16.04
CA PRO A 257 1.31 -22.64 16.18
C PRO A 257 1.47 -23.36 14.83
N ASP A 258 0.98 -22.74 13.74
CA ASP A 258 1.03 -23.29 12.39
C ASP A 258 1.07 -22.15 11.35
N SER A 259 2.14 -22.11 10.55
CA SER A 259 2.30 -21.17 9.44
C SER A 259 1.48 -21.53 8.19
N GLN A 260 0.83 -22.68 8.14
CA GLN A 260 0.01 -23.09 7.00
C GLN A 260 -1.32 -22.30 6.91
N HIS A 261 -1.72 -21.62 7.99
CA HIS A 261 -2.95 -20.82 8.09
C HIS A 261 -2.73 -19.30 7.97
N LEU A 262 -1.64 -18.87 7.31
CA LEU A 262 -1.36 -17.44 7.08
C LEU A 262 -2.45 -16.73 6.26
N GLY A 263 -3.09 -17.44 5.33
CA GLY A 263 -4.20 -16.91 4.55
C GLY A 263 -5.41 -16.52 5.39
N ASP A 264 -5.72 -17.31 6.43
CA ASP A 264 -6.81 -17.00 7.36
C ASP A 264 -6.49 -15.75 8.19
N LEU A 265 -5.25 -15.61 8.67
CA LEU A 265 -4.79 -14.42 9.36
C LEU A 265 -4.84 -13.18 8.44
N LEU A 266 -4.38 -13.30 7.20
CA LEU A 266 -4.47 -12.23 6.20
C LEU A 266 -5.92 -11.84 5.90
N HIS A 267 -6.85 -12.80 5.84
CA HIS A 267 -8.26 -12.55 5.63
C HIS A 267 -8.88 -11.71 6.76
N VAL A 268 -8.48 -11.95 8.00
CA VAL A 268 -8.94 -11.18 9.16
C VAL A 268 -8.27 -9.80 9.20
N LEU A 269 -6.95 -9.71 8.98
CA LEU A 269 -6.22 -8.45 9.00
C LEU A 269 -6.61 -7.52 7.85
N HIS A 270 -6.72 -8.02 6.62
CA HIS A 270 -6.94 -7.18 5.43
C HIS A 270 -8.44 -6.90 5.16
N PRO A 271 -8.78 -5.63 4.79
CA PRO A 271 -7.99 -4.42 4.99
C PRO A 271 -7.99 -3.97 6.46
N THR A 272 -6.86 -3.42 6.94
CA THR A 272 -6.79 -2.86 8.29
C THR A 272 -7.56 -1.53 8.39
N PRO A 273 -7.94 -1.05 9.59
CA PRO A 273 -8.53 0.27 9.76
C PRO A 273 -7.58 1.42 9.40
N ALA A 274 -6.28 1.16 9.22
CA ALA A 274 -5.33 2.14 8.69
C ALA A 274 -5.66 2.55 7.24
N VAL A 275 -6.28 1.65 6.48
CA VAL A 275 -6.66 1.87 5.07
C VAL A 275 -8.16 1.71 4.80
N CYS A 276 -8.96 1.31 5.78
CA CYS A 276 -10.41 1.08 5.65
C CYS A 276 -11.20 1.93 6.65
N GLY A 277 -11.61 1.38 7.76
CA GLY A 277 -12.36 2.06 8.80
C GLY A 277 -12.92 1.10 9.85
N LEU A 278 -13.65 1.66 10.82
CA LEU A 278 -14.34 0.89 11.87
C LEU A 278 -15.76 1.43 12.12
N PRO A 279 -16.77 0.54 12.24
CA PRO A 279 -16.69 -0.93 12.10
C PRO A 279 -16.22 -1.35 10.70
N LYS A 280 -15.38 -2.41 10.60
CA LYS A 280 -14.66 -2.76 9.36
C LYS A 280 -15.59 -3.07 8.19
N ARG A 281 -16.56 -3.96 8.39
CA ARG A 281 -17.45 -4.42 7.32
C ARG A 281 -18.27 -3.26 6.75
N GLU A 282 -18.89 -2.49 7.63
CA GLU A 282 -19.75 -1.37 7.25
C GLU A 282 -18.95 -0.25 6.58
N ALA A 283 -17.72 0.02 7.08
CA ALA A 283 -16.81 1.00 6.47
C ALA A 283 -16.34 0.54 5.08
N PHE A 284 -16.01 -0.75 4.92
CA PHE A 284 -15.63 -1.33 3.64
C PHE A 284 -16.76 -1.20 2.60
N GLU A 285 -17.99 -1.64 2.97
CA GLU A 285 -19.17 -1.54 2.09
C GLU A 285 -19.45 -0.07 1.73
N PHE A 286 -19.33 0.85 2.68
CA PHE A 286 -19.53 2.26 2.42
C PHE A 286 -18.49 2.82 1.44
N ILE A 287 -17.21 2.51 1.62
CA ILE A 287 -16.13 2.96 0.74
C ILE A 287 -16.38 2.52 -0.70
N ILE A 288 -16.63 1.23 -0.93
CA ILE A 288 -16.78 0.69 -2.29
C ILE A 288 -17.99 1.24 -3.05
N HIS A 289 -19.01 1.76 -2.34
CA HIS A 289 -20.22 2.31 -2.97
C HIS A 289 -20.23 3.84 -3.04
N ASN A 290 -19.40 4.54 -2.27
CA ASN A 290 -19.47 6.00 -2.13
C ASN A 290 -18.18 6.74 -2.49
N GLU A 291 -17.03 6.08 -2.55
CA GLU A 291 -15.78 6.71 -2.98
C GLU A 291 -15.75 6.82 -4.51
N HIS A 292 -15.52 8.01 -5.05
CA HIS A 292 -15.51 8.21 -6.51
C HIS A 292 -14.35 7.51 -7.21
N THR A 293 -13.25 7.27 -6.50
CA THR A 293 -12.04 6.66 -7.06
C THR A 293 -11.97 5.17 -6.76
N PRO A 294 -12.05 4.27 -7.76
CA PRO A 294 -11.78 2.84 -7.53
C PRO A 294 -10.34 2.62 -7.09
N ARG A 295 -10.14 2.02 -5.92
CA ARG A 295 -8.80 1.82 -5.33
C ARG A 295 -7.95 0.81 -6.06
N ARG A 296 -8.56 -0.19 -6.67
CA ARG A 296 -7.86 -1.30 -7.34
C ARG A 296 -6.86 -1.98 -6.38
N TYR A 297 -5.53 -1.92 -6.67
CA TYR A 297 -4.47 -2.48 -5.82
C TYR A 297 -3.93 -1.49 -4.77
N TYR A 298 -4.30 -0.21 -4.81
CA TYR A 298 -4.07 0.73 -3.71
C TYR A 298 -4.87 0.31 -2.47
N SER A 299 -4.25 0.39 -1.29
CA SER A 299 -4.82 -0.10 -0.01
C SER A 299 -5.08 -1.62 0.03
N GLY A 300 -4.60 -2.35 -0.96
CA GLY A 300 -4.43 -3.78 -0.92
C GLY A 300 -3.12 -4.16 -0.23
N PHE A 301 -2.52 -5.28 -0.60
CA PHE A 301 -1.18 -5.64 -0.14
C PHE A 301 -0.42 -6.42 -1.20
N MET A 302 0.91 -6.41 -1.09
CA MET A 302 1.77 -7.20 -1.96
C MET A 302 3.05 -7.62 -1.25
N GLY A 303 3.68 -8.66 -1.77
CA GLY A 303 4.96 -9.15 -1.27
C GLY A 303 5.11 -10.66 -1.35
N MET A 304 6.24 -11.15 -0.90
CA MET A 304 6.54 -12.59 -0.87
C MET A 304 5.80 -13.27 0.28
N LEU A 305 5.03 -14.30 -0.04
CA LEU A 305 4.42 -15.23 0.90
C LEU A 305 5.20 -16.54 0.81
N ASP A 306 5.81 -16.94 1.92
CA ASP A 306 6.52 -18.21 2.05
C ASP A 306 6.34 -18.77 3.46
N PRO A 307 5.39 -19.72 3.65
CA PRO A 307 5.14 -20.31 4.96
C PRO A 307 6.31 -21.13 5.53
N GLU A 308 7.22 -21.59 4.67
CA GLU A 308 8.37 -22.44 5.03
C GLU A 308 9.65 -21.62 5.29
N GLU A 309 9.78 -20.45 4.62
CA GLU A 309 10.93 -19.57 4.77
C GLU A 309 10.51 -18.20 5.30
N GLU A 310 10.77 -17.13 4.56
CA GLU A 310 10.47 -15.75 4.99
C GLU A 310 9.31 -15.15 4.21
N THR A 311 8.30 -14.71 4.94
CA THR A 311 7.16 -13.95 4.41
C THR A 311 7.39 -12.46 4.63
N HIS A 312 7.13 -11.66 3.59
CA HIS A 312 7.26 -10.21 3.57
C HIS A 312 6.09 -9.59 2.82
N LEU A 313 4.98 -9.32 3.51
CA LEU A 313 3.76 -8.73 2.95
C LEU A 313 3.55 -7.33 3.48
N TYR A 314 3.36 -6.38 2.56
CA TYR A 314 3.24 -4.95 2.85
C TYR A 314 1.94 -4.38 2.30
N VAL A 315 1.32 -3.46 3.03
CA VAL A 315 0.14 -2.72 2.55
C VAL A 315 0.53 -1.85 1.36
N SER A 316 -0.20 -1.94 0.26
CA SER A 316 0.09 -1.19 -0.98
C SER A 316 -0.28 0.28 -0.83
N LEU A 317 0.64 1.07 -0.29
CA LEU A 317 0.54 2.51 -0.11
C LEU A 317 1.59 3.24 -0.93
N ARG A 318 1.38 4.58 -1.09
CA ARG A 318 2.32 5.38 -1.86
C ARG A 318 2.65 4.64 -3.16
N CYS A 319 1.61 4.37 -3.95
CA CYS A 319 1.72 3.57 -5.15
C CYS A 319 1.13 4.29 -6.36
N MET A 320 1.53 3.81 -7.53
CA MET A 320 0.96 4.23 -8.81
C MET A 320 0.74 3.05 -9.74
N ASN A 321 -0.29 3.16 -10.57
CA ASN A 321 -0.47 2.33 -11.75
C ASN A 321 0.15 3.02 -12.96
N ILE A 322 0.94 2.31 -13.74
CA ILE A 322 1.73 2.83 -14.86
C ILE A 322 1.08 2.38 -16.17
N LYS A 323 0.76 3.33 -17.07
CA LYS A 323 0.24 3.07 -18.42
C LYS A 323 0.91 3.98 -19.44
N GLY A 324 2.02 3.51 -20.02
CA GLY A 324 2.81 4.33 -20.93
C GLY A 324 3.38 5.56 -20.21
N ASN A 325 3.01 6.77 -20.67
CA ASN A 325 3.38 8.04 -20.05
C ASN A 325 2.34 8.59 -19.05
N HIS A 326 1.29 7.82 -18.74
CA HIS A 326 0.27 8.15 -17.73
C HIS A 326 0.52 7.37 -16.45
N TYR A 327 0.48 8.07 -15.32
CA TYR A 327 0.75 7.56 -13.98
C TYR A 327 -0.42 7.89 -13.06
N HIS A 328 -1.19 6.88 -12.67
CA HIS A 328 -2.31 7.04 -11.74
C HIS A 328 -1.77 6.88 -10.30
N LEU A 329 -1.58 7.99 -9.61
CA LEU A 329 -1.03 8.07 -8.25
C LEU A 329 -2.15 8.03 -7.22
N TYR A 330 -1.99 7.23 -6.17
CA TYR A 330 -3.01 7.05 -5.14
C TYR A 330 -2.53 7.55 -3.77
N ALA A 331 -3.43 8.21 -3.04
CA ALA A 331 -3.25 8.57 -1.65
C ALA A 331 -4.58 8.58 -0.90
N GLY A 332 -4.55 8.42 0.42
CA GLY A 332 -5.71 8.53 1.30
C GLY A 332 -5.33 8.97 2.69
N GLY A 333 -6.31 9.49 3.42
CA GLY A 333 -6.23 9.94 4.80
C GLY A 333 -7.30 9.32 5.68
N GLY A 334 -6.96 9.07 6.95
CA GLY A 334 -7.89 8.55 7.94
C GLY A 334 -8.74 9.67 8.53
N LEU A 335 -10.04 9.67 8.25
CA LEU A 335 -10.99 10.63 8.78
C LEU A 335 -11.50 10.19 10.15
N LEU A 336 -11.51 11.13 11.07
CA LEU A 336 -12.19 11.09 12.38
C LEU A 336 -13.21 12.21 12.45
N LYS A 337 -14.04 12.23 13.50
CA LYS A 337 -15.05 13.26 13.71
C LYS A 337 -14.50 14.69 13.69
N ASP A 338 -13.26 14.88 14.16
CA ASP A 338 -12.59 16.19 14.21
C ASP A 338 -11.77 16.52 12.96
N SER A 339 -11.88 15.70 11.89
CA SER A 339 -11.16 15.93 10.63
C SER A 339 -11.69 17.18 9.92
N GLN A 340 -10.76 17.93 9.31
CA GLN A 340 -11.03 19.12 8.53
C GLN A 340 -10.61 18.89 7.09
N GLU A 341 -11.48 19.17 6.12
CA GLU A 341 -11.29 18.90 4.70
C GLU A 341 -9.95 19.39 4.17
N GLU A 342 -9.61 20.65 4.43
CA GLU A 342 -8.37 21.26 3.95
C GLU A 342 -7.13 20.54 4.50
N GLN A 343 -7.13 20.14 5.77
CA GLN A 343 -6.01 19.41 6.38
C GLN A 343 -5.86 18.02 5.80
N GLU A 344 -6.97 17.31 5.59
CA GLU A 344 -6.96 15.97 5.00
C GLU A 344 -6.55 16.00 3.53
N TRP A 345 -6.98 17.02 2.78
CA TRP A 345 -6.51 17.25 1.42
C TRP A 345 -5.00 17.45 1.38
N GLN A 346 -4.45 18.35 2.22
CA GLN A 346 -3.02 18.62 2.30
C GLN A 346 -2.22 17.37 2.71
N GLU A 347 -2.77 16.53 3.58
CA GLU A 347 -2.15 15.25 3.95
C GLU A 347 -2.07 14.32 2.74
N THR A 348 -3.12 14.21 1.93
CA THR A 348 -3.08 13.40 0.71
C THR A 348 -2.11 13.96 -0.32
N GLU A 349 -2.01 15.29 -0.50
CA GLU A 349 -0.99 15.93 -1.35
C GLU A 349 0.43 15.55 -0.91
N ALA A 350 0.71 15.65 0.40
CA ALA A 350 2.01 15.30 0.94
C ALA A 350 2.36 13.81 0.71
N LYS A 351 1.37 12.92 0.70
CA LYS A 351 1.54 11.49 0.42
C LYS A 351 1.79 11.22 -1.07
N LEU A 352 1.13 11.95 -1.97
CA LEU A 352 1.34 11.85 -3.43
C LEU A 352 2.75 12.27 -3.85
N GLU A 353 3.37 13.21 -3.13
CA GLU A 353 4.75 13.63 -3.38
C GLU A 353 5.76 12.48 -3.36
N THR A 354 5.49 11.39 -2.64
CA THR A 354 6.34 10.20 -2.65
C THR A 354 6.46 9.62 -4.07
N MET A 355 5.36 9.59 -4.83
CA MET A 355 5.38 9.07 -6.20
C MET A 355 5.79 10.16 -7.20
N ARG A 356 5.38 11.41 -7.03
CA ARG A 356 5.78 12.51 -7.92
C ARG A 356 7.29 12.70 -8.02
N ARG A 357 8.00 12.51 -6.91
CA ARG A 357 9.47 12.67 -6.88
C ARG A 357 10.24 11.63 -7.69
N ILE A 358 9.63 10.54 -8.07
CA ILE A 358 10.28 9.51 -8.89
C ILE A 358 9.93 9.64 -10.37
N LEU A 359 8.92 10.45 -10.74
CA LEU A 359 8.62 10.85 -12.11
C LEU A 359 9.58 11.92 -12.60
#